data_c6b4f343339b1d6878bdd004e89015fe
#
_entry.id   c6b4f343339b1d6878bdd004e89015fe
#
_cell.length_a   1.000
_cell.length_b   1.000
_cell.length_c   1.000
_cell.angle_alpha   90.00
_cell.angle_beta   90.00
_cell.angle_gamma   90.00
#
_symmetry.space_group_name_H-M   'P 1'
#
loop_
_entity.id
_entity.type
_entity.pdbx_description
1 polymer ?
#
loop_
_entity_poly.entity_id
_entity_poly.type
_entity_poly.pdbx_seq_one_letter_code
_entity_poly.pdbx_strand_id
1 'polypeptide(L)'
;MERYCPYCMNPILPGQPCSVCGRDPEEYHPEKRQLPPGTLLQERYLLGRSLGSGGFGITYLGLDIKLERRVAVKEYFPTVFLKREATVTLDVTCYTASGEAEYAKGREQFLREARTMAALEEIPEIVRVLDYFPEHNTAYIVMEFLEGKTFKEVTQEQGPCPAKDLLSMVEPVIRAMAAMHEKGVIHRDISPDNLMLLKNGTVKLMDFGCARDIGGDATMTTMLKEGFAPYEQYTGHGQGAWSDLYSLCATLYYCLTGRVPVSAIKRSDEENDTLVPPRQLGAELTEAQERALMKGLAVRAADRWQSMGELYGALYGVTLDGQPWTPPEDWGAT
;
A
#
# COMPACT_ATOMS: atom_id res chain seq x y z
N MET A 1 18.77 -0.57 31.04
CA MET A 1 18.42 -0.73 29.63
C MET A 1 18.67 0.58 28.91
N GLU A 2 19.29 0.52 27.77
CA GLU A 2 19.45 1.70 26.91
C GLU A 2 18.05 2.22 26.52
N ARG A 3 17.87 3.53 26.57
CA ARG A 3 16.64 4.18 26.11
C ARG A 3 16.81 4.59 24.66
N TYR A 4 15.76 4.41 23.85
CA TYR A 4 15.73 4.76 22.43
C TYR A 4 14.71 5.84 22.15
N CYS A 5 15.04 6.72 21.21
CA CYS A 5 14.15 7.79 20.77
C CYS A 5 12.93 7.20 20.02
N PRO A 6 11.70 7.47 20.44
CA PRO A 6 10.50 6.91 19.74
C PRO A 6 10.38 7.40 18.30
N TYR A 7 10.99 8.53 17.95
CA TYR A 7 10.88 9.13 16.62
C TYR A 7 11.86 8.57 15.59
N CYS A 8 13.06 8.10 16.02
CA CYS A 8 14.09 7.67 15.08
C CYS A 8 14.85 6.39 15.49
N MET A 9 14.52 5.81 16.65
CA MET A 9 15.13 4.59 17.22
C MET A 9 16.64 4.69 17.41
N ASN A 10 17.19 5.88 17.59
CA ASN A 10 18.57 6.05 18.04
C ASN A 10 18.65 6.08 19.57
N PRO A 11 19.78 5.63 20.18
CA PRO A 11 19.98 5.72 21.61
C PRO A 11 19.88 7.17 22.10
N ILE A 12 19.32 7.37 23.30
CA ILE A 12 19.13 8.68 23.91
C ILE A 12 19.57 8.71 25.36
N LEU A 13 19.96 9.89 25.81
CA LEU A 13 20.18 10.17 27.21
C LEU A 13 18.89 10.63 27.89
N PRO A 14 18.57 10.20 29.11
CA PRO A 14 17.37 10.63 29.82
C PRO A 14 17.32 12.16 30.03
N GLY A 15 16.09 12.73 29.81
CA GLY A 15 15.85 14.15 30.07
C GLY A 15 16.47 15.11 29.07
N GLN A 16 16.88 14.63 27.88
CA GLN A 16 17.43 15.47 26.82
C GLN A 16 16.76 15.16 25.48
N PRO A 17 16.59 16.17 24.60
CA PRO A 17 16.19 15.96 23.21
C PRO A 17 17.15 15.00 22.51
N CYS A 18 16.62 14.24 21.57
CA CYS A 18 17.41 13.30 20.78
C CYS A 18 18.48 14.03 19.95
N SER A 19 19.75 13.68 20.15
CA SER A 19 20.88 14.28 19.44
C SER A 19 20.87 14.06 17.92
N VAL A 20 20.13 13.04 17.44
CA VAL A 20 20.07 12.68 16.02
C VAL A 20 18.92 13.38 15.30
N CYS A 21 17.69 13.35 15.86
CA CYS A 21 16.51 13.94 15.21
C CYS A 21 16.03 15.25 15.84
N GLY A 22 16.64 15.69 16.94
CA GLY A 22 16.34 16.96 17.63
C GLY A 22 15.02 16.98 18.42
N ARG A 23 14.21 15.92 18.35
CA ARG A 23 12.89 15.86 19.01
C ARG A 23 13.02 15.45 20.46
N ASP A 24 12.14 15.98 21.31
CA ASP A 24 12.03 15.55 22.70
C ASP A 24 11.24 14.23 22.78
N PRO A 25 11.85 13.15 23.29
CA PRO A 25 11.15 11.87 23.46
C PRO A 25 9.93 11.92 24.40
N GLU A 26 9.93 12.82 25.38
CA GLU A 26 8.84 12.96 26.35
C GLU A 26 7.59 13.65 25.76
N GLU A 27 7.72 14.34 24.63
CA GLU A 27 6.59 14.93 23.91
C GLU A 27 5.79 13.92 23.08
N TYR A 28 6.27 12.66 22.94
CA TYR A 28 5.51 11.66 22.20
C TYR A 28 4.44 11.01 23.06
N HIS A 29 3.19 11.23 22.73
CA HIS A 29 2.03 10.62 23.38
C HIS A 29 1.30 9.70 22.40
N PRO A 30 1.35 8.36 22.59
CA PRO A 30 0.60 7.44 21.75
C PRO A 30 -0.92 7.59 21.97
N GLU A 31 -1.72 7.30 20.95
CA GLU A 31 -3.16 7.14 21.10
C GLU A 31 -3.48 5.96 22.03
N LYS A 32 -4.63 5.99 22.71
CA LYS A 32 -5.02 4.94 23.69
C LYS A 32 -4.96 3.51 23.17
N ARG A 33 -5.20 3.32 21.86
CA ARG A 33 -5.17 2.01 21.19
C ARG A 33 -3.78 1.57 20.72
N GLN A 34 -2.83 2.50 20.67
CA GLN A 34 -1.47 2.22 20.22
C GLN A 34 -0.64 1.60 21.36
N LEU A 35 0.28 0.73 20.98
CA LEU A 35 1.29 0.24 21.89
C LEU A 35 2.22 1.38 22.31
N PRO A 36 2.59 1.47 23.59
CA PRO A 36 3.51 2.51 24.06
C PRO A 36 4.92 2.30 23.48
N PRO A 37 5.66 3.39 23.24
CA PRO A 37 7.07 3.30 22.88
C PRO A 37 7.86 2.52 23.95
N GLY A 38 8.81 1.73 23.49
CA GLY A 38 9.58 0.85 24.38
C GLY A 38 8.95 -0.53 24.60
N THR A 39 7.74 -0.79 24.04
CA THR A 39 7.20 -2.16 24.00
C THR A 39 8.13 -3.05 23.22
N LEU A 40 8.50 -4.18 23.81
CA LEU A 40 9.39 -5.18 23.22
C LEU A 40 8.59 -6.40 22.79
N LEU A 41 8.54 -6.67 21.48
CA LEU A 41 7.89 -7.83 20.88
C LEU A 41 8.90 -8.95 20.62
N GLN A 42 8.54 -10.19 20.95
CA GLN A 42 9.37 -11.39 20.76
C GLN A 42 10.80 -11.22 21.32
N GLU A 43 10.96 -10.45 22.40
CA GLU A 43 12.28 -10.13 22.99
C GLU A 43 13.30 -9.62 21.95
N ARG A 44 12.82 -9.04 20.86
CA ARG A 44 13.65 -8.64 19.71
C ARG A 44 13.27 -7.30 19.07
N TYR A 45 11.99 -7.01 18.92
CA TYR A 45 11.55 -5.83 18.18
C TYR A 45 11.05 -4.75 19.14
N LEU A 46 11.87 -3.74 19.37
CA LEU A 46 11.55 -2.61 20.24
C LEU A 46 10.74 -1.58 19.45
N LEU A 47 9.54 -1.24 19.93
CA LEU A 47 8.65 -0.29 19.26
C LEU A 47 8.96 1.15 19.62
N GLY A 48 8.89 2.02 18.62
CA GLY A 48 8.91 3.47 18.72
C GLY A 48 7.52 4.08 18.50
N ARG A 49 7.46 5.17 17.75
CA ARG A 49 6.21 5.86 17.39
C ARG A 49 5.38 5.09 16.37
N SER A 50 4.09 5.37 16.33
CA SER A 50 3.26 4.99 15.19
C SER A 50 3.71 5.75 13.92
N LEU A 51 3.82 5.04 12.80
CA LEU A 51 4.05 5.58 11.45
C LEU A 51 2.72 5.92 10.78
N GLY A 52 1.66 5.18 11.11
CA GLY A 52 0.32 5.38 10.60
C GLY A 52 -0.66 4.40 11.25
N SER A 53 -1.94 4.75 11.22
CA SER A 53 -3.04 3.89 11.66
C SER A 53 -4.18 3.95 10.65
N GLY A 54 -4.77 2.79 10.37
CA GLY A 54 -5.89 2.64 9.45
C GLY A 54 -6.97 1.74 10.02
N GLY A 55 -8.00 1.46 9.23
CA GLY A 55 -9.12 0.61 9.65
C GLY A 55 -8.73 -0.82 10.02
N PHE A 56 -7.63 -1.33 9.47
CA PHE A 56 -7.19 -2.73 9.64
C PHE A 56 -5.97 -2.90 10.54
N GLY A 57 -5.26 -1.83 10.87
CA GLY A 57 -4.06 -1.98 11.67
C GLY A 57 -3.32 -0.70 11.98
N ILE A 58 -2.25 -0.86 12.73
CA ILE A 58 -1.35 0.21 13.15
C ILE A 58 0.06 -0.20 12.72
N THR A 59 0.77 0.71 12.08
CA THR A 59 2.18 0.49 11.72
C THR A 59 3.07 1.32 12.62
N TYR A 60 4.06 0.69 13.21
CA TYR A 60 5.03 1.31 14.13
C TYR A 60 6.42 1.36 13.51
N LEU A 61 7.16 2.39 13.82
CA LEU A 61 8.61 2.35 13.73
C LEU A 61 9.15 1.42 14.81
N GLY A 62 10.06 0.53 14.46
CA GLY A 62 10.71 -0.37 15.42
C GLY A 62 12.22 -0.46 15.20
N LEU A 63 12.88 -1.11 16.15
CA LEU A 63 14.29 -1.49 16.10
C LEU A 63 14.39 -3.00 16.31
N ASP A 64 14.98 -3.71 15.38
CA ASP A 64 15.47 -5.07 15.60
C ASP A 64 16.75 -4.96 16.44
N ILE A 65 16.66 -5.18 17.76
CA ILE A 65 17.77 -5.00 18.67
C ILE A 65 18.90 -6.03 18.50
N LYS A 66 18.61 -7.16 17.81
CA LYS A 66 19.63 -8.18 17.51
C LYS A 66 20.46 -7.83 16.30
N LEU A 67 19.86 -7.15 15.31
CA LEU A 67 20.51 -6.74 14.06
C LEU A 67 20.82 -5.24 14.01
N GLU A 68 20.47 -4.50 15.07
CA GLU A 68 20.67 -3.05 15.22
C GLU A 68 20.17 -2.23 14.03
N ARG A 69 19.02 -2.66 13.46
CA ARG A 69 18.44 -2.00 12.30
C ARG A 69 16.98 -1.59 12.52
N ARG A 70 16.59 -0.48 11.92
CA ARG A 70 15.19 -0.03 11.92
C ARG A 70 14.31 -0.97 11.10
N VAL A 71 13.12 -1.20 11.60
CA VAL A 71 12.07 -2.00 10.97
C VAL A 71 10.74 -1.26 11.01
N ALA A 72 9.80 -1.62 10.13
CA ALA A 72 8.40 -1.26 10.26
C ALA A 72 7.64 -2.46 10.81
N VAL A 73 6.83 -2.26 11.85
CA VAL A 73 6.05 -3.33 12.48
C VAL A 73 4.57 -3.03 12.30
N LYS A 74 3.88 -3.82 11.50
CA LYS A 74 2.44 -3.70 11.26
C LYS A 74 1.69 -4.63 12.18
N GLU A 75 0.81 -4.07 12.98
CA GLU A 75 -0.08 -4.78 13.89
C GLU A 75 -1.45 -4.96 13.23
N TYR A 76 -2.02 -6.16 13.30
CA TYR A 76 -3.40 -6.40 12.92
C TYR A 76 -4.33 -5.85 13.99
N PHE A 77 -4.98 -4.72 13.72
CA PHE A 77 -5.87 -4.04 14.65
C PHE A 77 -7.12 -3.50 13.93
N PRO A 78 -8.07 -4.37 13.52
CA PRO A 78 -9.31 -3.91 12.90
C PRO A 78 -10.19 -3.21 13.95
N THR A 79 -10.25 -1.88 13.84
CA THR A 79 -10.90 -0.99 14.83
C THR A 79 -12.40 -1.24 15.01
N VAL A 80 -13.03 -1.91 14.02
CA VAL A 80 -14.46 -2.29 14.09
C VAL A 80 -14.71 -3.39 15.11
N PHE A 81 -13.73 -4.25 15.37
CA PHE A 81 -13.87 -5.41 16.27
C PHE A 81 -13.12 -5.25 17.58
N LEU A 82 -12.05 -4.45 17.62
CA LEU A 82 -11.08 -4.45 18.70
C LEU A 82 -11.02 -3.17 19.52
N LYS A 83 -10.74 -3.37 20.80
CA LYS A 83 -10.27 -2.35 21.71
C LYS A 83 -8.99 -2.78 22.42
N ARG A 84 -8.22 -1.81 22.85
CA ARG A 84 -7.09 -1.97 23.75
C ARG A 84 -7.08 -0.80 24.73
N GLU A 85 -6.79 -1.10 25.99
CA GLU A 85 -6.42 -0.11 27.01
C GLU A 85 -4.96 -0.34 27.38
N ALA A 86 -4.04 0.18 26.58
CA ALA A 86 -2.61 -0.08 26.70
C ALA A 86 -2.00 0.33 28.06
N THR A 87 -2.71 1.11 28.86
CA THR A 87 -2.35 1.42 30.26
C THR A 87 -2.64 0.27 31.23
N VAL A 88 -3.46 -0.72 30.81
CA VAL A 88 -3.87 -1.85 31.65
C VAL A 88 -3.27 -3.15 31.13
N THR A 89 -3.35 -3.39 29.82
CA THR A 89 -2.81 -4.59 29.15
C THR A 89 -2.41 -4.27 27.73
N LEU A 90 -1.39 -4.97 27.20
CA LEU A 90 -1.01 -4.89 25.81
C LEU A 90 -1.92 -5.75 24.91
N ASP A 91 -2.66 -6.69 25.49
CA ASP A 91 -3.58 -7.57 24.76
C ASP A 91 -4.75 -6.81 24.17
N VAL A 92 -5.17 -7.22 22.98
CA VAL A 92 -6.41 -6.76 22.37
C VAL A 92 -7.59 -7.61 22.84
N THR A 93 -8.77 -6.97 22.91
CA THR A 93 -10.04 -7.63 23.22
C THR A 93 -11.09 -7.26 22.20
N CYS A 94 -11.98 -8.20 21.85
CA CYS A 94 -13.10 -7.92 20.98
C CYS A 94 -14.20 -7.16 21.74
N TYR A 95 -14.92 -6.27 21.05
CA TYR A 95 -16.08 -5.58 21.62
C TYR A 95 -17.22 -6.53 21.96
N THR A 96 -17.41 -7.57 21.14
CA THR A 96 -18.50 -8.54 21.26
C THR A 96 -17.99 -9.97 21.03
N ALA A 97 -18.62 -10.95 21.69
CA ALA A 97 -18.33 -12.37 21.48
C ALA A 97 -18.64 -12.80 20.02
N SER A 98 -19.63 -12.18 19.37
CA SER A 98 -19.94 -12.49 17.96
C SER A 98 -18.84 -12.04 17.00
N GLY A 99 -18.06 -11.02 17.32
CA GLY A 99 -16.92 -10.54 16.52
C GLY A 99 -15.66 -11.38 16.66
N GLU A 100 -15.57 -12.27 17.67
CA GLU A 100 -14.36 -13.07 17.92
C GLU A 100 -14.04 -14.04 16.78
N ALA A 101 -15.06 -14.69 16.21
CA ALA A 101 -14.87 -15.63 15.12
C ALA A 101 -14.38 -14.95 13.82
N GLU A 102 -14.92 -13.78 13.49
CA GLU A 102 -14.50 -12.97 12.34
C GLU A 102 -13.10 -12.40 12.55
N TYR A 103 -12.83 -11.90 13.75
CA TYR A 103 -11.51 -11.46 14.16
C TYR A 103 -10.45 -12.56 14.02
N ALA A 104 -10.75 -13.76 14.52
CA ALA A 104 -9.83 -14.90 14.44
C ALA A 104 -9.52 -15.28 12.99
N LYS A 105 -10.53 -15.30 12.11
CA LYS A 105 -10.34 -15.53 10.67
C LYS A 105 -9.43 -14.46 10.07
N GLY A 106 -9.66 -13.20 10.40
CA GLY A 106 -8.86 -12.10 9.92
C GLY A 106 -7.43 -12.13 10.37
N ARG A 107 -7.19 -12.45 11.60
CA ARG A 107 -5.83 -12.64 12.14
C ARG A 107 -5.09 -13.77 11.42
N GLU A 108 -5.77 -14.88 11.16
CA GLU A 108 -5.17 -15.98 10.40
C GLU A 108 -4.88 -15.59 8.95
N GLN A 109 -5.80 -14.86 8.32
CA GLN A 109 -5.62 -14.32 6.98
C GLN A 109 -4.41 -13.38 6.95
N PHE A 110 -4.28 -12.45 7.88
CA PHE A 110 -3.16 -11.52 7.99
C PHE A 110 -1.80 -12.24 8.07
N LEU A 111 -1.71 -13.34 8.83
CA LEU A 111 -0.50 -14.18 8.90
C LEU A 111 -0.24 -14.97 7.61
N ARG A 112 -1.30 -15.42 6.91
CA ARG A 112 -1.15 -16.08 5.59
C ARG A 112 -0.57 -15.12 4.56
N GLU A 113 -0.99 -13.88 4.58
CA GLU A 113 -0.49 -12.83 3.70
C GLU A 113 0.97 -12.52 3.94
N ALA A 114 1.37 -12.42 5.19
CA ALA A 114 2.77 -12.27 5.52
C ALA A 114 3.63 -13.37 4.88
N ARG A 115 3.13 -14.62 4.86
CA ARG A 115 3.82 -15.74 4.17
C ARG A 115 3.87 -15.54 2.66
N THR A 116 2.76 -15.10 2.06
CA THR A 116 2.70 -14.84 0.62
C THR A 116 3.66 -13.70 0.24
N MET A 117 3.69 -12.63 1.04
CA MET A 117 4.63 -11.52 0.83
C MET A 117 6.09 -11.96 1.00
N ALA A 118 6.38 -12.80 2.01
CA ALA A 118 7.73 -13.33 2.21
C ALA A 118 8.24 -14.15 1.01
N ALA A 119 7.33 -14.81 0.27
CA ALA A 119 7.69 -15.52 -0.96
C ALA A 119 8.02 -14.60 -2.15
N LEU A 120 7.82 -13.28 -2.01
CA LEU A 120 8.16 -12.26 -3.00
C LEU A 120 9.49 -11.53 -2.70
N GLU A 121 10.30 -12.01 -1.74
CA GLU A 121 11.52 -11.33 -1.28
C GLU A 121 12.58 -11.08 -2.37
N GLU A 122 12.54 -11.86 -3.46
CA GLU A 122 13.42 -11.71 -4.62
C GLU A 122 13.05 -10.53 -5.53
N ILE A 123 11.88 -9.90 -5.33
CA ILE A 123 11.40 -8.77 -6.13
C ILE A 123 11.73 -7.47 -5.36
N PRO A 124 12.77 -6.72 -5.78
CA PRO A 124 13.31 -5.62 -4.99
C PRO A 124 12.37 -4.42 -4.87
N GLU A 125 11.42 -4.25 -5.78
CA GLU A 125 10.42 -3.17 -5.75
C GLU A 125 9.26 -3.45 -4.79
N ILE A 126 9.18 -4.64 -4.21
CA ILE A 126 8.19 -5.00 -3.19
C ILE A 126 8.83 -4.86 -1.81
N VAL A 127 8.09 -4.32 -0.83
CA VAL A 127 8.54 -4.24 0.56
C VAL A 127 8.82 -5.64 1.11
N ARG A 128 10.00 -5.84 1.68
CA ARG A 128 10.42 -7.15 2.19
C ARG A 128 9.85 -7.41 3.58
N VAL A 129 9.19 -8.55 3.75
CA VAL A 129 8.81 -9.09 5.05
C VAL A 129 10.03 -9.77 5.69
N LEU A 130 10.31 -9.41 6.93
CA LEU A 130 11.46 -9.91 7.70
C LEU A 130 11.06 -10.96 8.72
N ASP A 131 9.84 -10.83 9.27
CA ASP A 131 9.30 -11.73 10.30
C ASP A 131 7.78 -11.55 10.42
N TYR A 132 7.07 -12.52 11.00
CA TYR A 132 5.67 -12.41 11.38
C TYR A 132 5.33 -13.39 12.50
N PHE A 133 4.50 -12.96 13.44
CA PHE A 133 4.17 -13.76 14.63
C PHE A 133 2.86 -13.30 15.30
N PRO A 134 2.18 -14.18 16.05
CA PRO A 134 1.11 -13.81 16.96
C PRO A 134 1.70 -13.41 18.32
N GLU A 135 1.19 -12.31 18.91
CA GLU A 135 1.47 -11.86 20.27
C GLU A 135 0.36 -10.90 20.71
N HIS A 136 0.18 -10.65 22.01
CA HIS A 136 -0.85 -9.74 22.58
C HIS A 136 -2.28 -10.00 22.06
N ASN A 137 -2.62 -11.29 21.88
CA ASN A 137 -3.89 -11.72 21.27
C ASN A 137 -4.16 -11.17 19.86
N THR A 138 -3.12 -10.65 19.16
CA THR A 138 -3.17 -10.18 17.77
C THR A 138 -2.04 -10.79 16.94
N ALA A 139 -1.69 -10.19 15.83
CA ALA A 139 -0.61 -10.61 14.95
C ALA A 139 0.19 -9.41 14.46
N TYR A 140 1.47 -9.64 14.21
CA TYR A 140 2.43 -8.64 13.74
C TYR A 140 3.13 -9.13 12.48
N ILE A 141 3.41 -8.19 11.58
CA ILE A 141 4.31 -8.36 10.43
C ILE A 141 5.45 -7.37 10.59
N VAL A 142 6.67 -7.87 10.58
CA VAL A 142 7.89 -7.04 10.60
C VAL A 142 8.42 -6.91 9.19
N MET A 143 8.61 -5.69 8.74
CA MET A 143 9.06 -5.36 7.39
C MET A 143 10.30 -4.48 7.42
N GLU A 144 11.02 -4.41 6.30
CA GLU A 144 12.06 -3.41 6.14
C GLU A 144 11.48 -2.00 6.35
N PHE A 145 12.22 -1.15 7.06
CA PHE A 145 11.86 0.25 7.22
C PHE A 145 12.29 1.03 5.98
N LEU A 146 11.35 1.69 5.33
CA LEU A 146 11.59 2.47 4.13
C LEU A 146 11.73 3.97 4.48
N GLU A 147 12.79 4.61 3.97
CA GLU A 147 12.99 6.04 4.10
C GLU A 147 12.65 6.76 2.80
N GLY A 148 11.50 7.35 2.75
CA GLY A 148 11.01 8.02 1.56
C GLY A 148 9.75 8.84 1.82
N LYS A 149 9.07 9.18 0.73
CA LYS A 149 7.75 9.79 0.71
C LYS A 149 6.82 8.98 -0.17
N THR A 150 5.59 8.84 0.24
CA THR A 150 4.57 8.23 -0.61
C THR A 150 4.31 9.10 -1.85
N PHE A 151 3.84 8.50 -2.92
CA PHE A 151 3.45 9.24 -4.13
C PHE A 151 2.36 10.28 -3.81
N LYS A 152 1.52 10.00 -2.83
CA LYS A 152 0.54 10.97 -2.33
C LYS A 152 1.21 12.20 -1.71
N GLU A 153 2.16 11.99 -0.79
CA GLU A 153 2.90 13.08 -0.16
C GLU A 153 3.69 13.89 -1.20
N VAL A 154 4.37 13.21 -2.14
CA VAL A 154 5.10 13.89 -3.23
C VAL A 154 4.15 14.75 -4.07
N THR A 155 3.01 14.19 -4.51
CA THR A 155 2.04 14.92 -5.32
C THR A 155 1.40 16.09 -4.55
N GLN A 156 1.11 15.92 -3.27
CA GLN A 156 0.55 16.99 -2.44
C GLN A 156 1.55 18.14 -2.18
N GLU A 157 2.83 17.84 -2.03
CA GLU A 157 3.87 18.83 -1.75
C GLU A 157 4.39 19.53 -3.00
N GLN A 158 4.51 18.81 -4.12
CA GLN A 158 5.19 19.29 -5.33
C GLN A 158 4.24 19.54 -6.50
N GLY A 159 2.97 19.11 -6.38
CA GLY A 159 2.01 19.13 -7.49
C GLY A 159 2.15 17.92 -8.43
N PRO A 160 1.48 17.98 -9.60
CA PRO A 160 1.53 16.91 -10.60
C PRO A 160 2.96 16.61 -11.05
N CYS A 161 3.27 15.30 -11.16
CA CYS A 161 4.57 14.83 -11.61
C CYS A 161 4.67 14.89 -13.15
N PRO A 162 5.78 15.36 -13.73
CA PRO A 162 6.02 15.26 -15.17
C PRO A 162 5.91 13.81 -15.65
N ALA A 163 5.20 13.60 -16.77
CA ALA A 163 4.90 12.24 -17.25
C ALA A 163 6.15 11.39 -17.49
N LYS A 164 7.20 12.00 -18.07
CA LYS A 164 8.48 11.32 -18.33
C LYS A 164 9.11 10.79 -17.04
N ASP A 165 9.11 11.60 -15.98
CA ASP A 165 9.74 11.25 -14.71
C ASP A 165 8.91 10.16 -13.99
N LEU A 166 7.57 10.34 -13.95
CA LEU A 166 6.68 9.36 -13.35
C LEU A 166 6.79 8.00 -14.03
N LEU A 167 6.71 7.95 -15.37
CA LEU A 167 6.81 6.70 -16.12
C LEU A 167 8.17 6.03 -15.94
N SER A 168 9.26 6.80 -15.84
CA SER A 168 10.58 6.24 -15.53
C SER A 168 10.65 5.65 -14.13
N MET A 169 10.05 6.30 -13.12
CA MET A 169 10.03 5.82 -11.73
C MET A 169 9.19 4.56 -11.55
N VAL A 170 8.06 4.44 -12.27
CA VAL A 170 7.15 3.29 -12.09
C VAL A 170 7.47 2.10 -12.99
N GLU A 171 8.34 2.26 -13.96
CA GLU A 171 8.75 1.18 -14.88
C GLU A 171 9.18 -0.09 -14.13
N PRO A 172 10.10 -0.03 -13.13
CA PRO A 172 10.48 -1.21 -12.35
C PRO A 172 9.30 -1.80 -11.54
N VAL A 173 8.40 -0.95 -11.05
CA VAL A 173 7.22 -1.40 -10.30
C VAL A 173 6.26 -2.20 -11.19
N ILE A 174 6.05 -1.79 -12.44
CA ILE A 174 5.21 -2.54 -13.40
C ILE A 174 5.80 -3.93 -13.67
N ARG A 175 7.12 -4.03 -13.83
CA ARG A 175 7.83 -5.32 -13.96
C ARG A 175 7.67 -6.19 -12.71
N ALA A 176 7.83 -5.60 -11.54
CA ALA A 176 7.64 -6.27 -10.26
C ALA A 176 6.22 -6.80 -10.09
N MET A 177 5.22 -6.01 -10.48
CA MET A 177 3.82 -6.44 -10.45
C MET A 177 3.54 -7.57 -11.46
N ALA A 178 4.15 -7.54 -12.65
CA ALA A 178 4.05 -8.65 -13.60
C ALA A 178 4.59 -9.95 -12.99
N ALA A 179 5.80 -9.91 -12.40
CA ALA A 179 6.41 -11.07 -11.75
C ALA A 179 5.60 -11.57 -10.53
N MET A 180 4.99 -10.67 -9.78
CA MET A 180 4.07 -11.00 -8.67
C MET A 180 2.82 -11.71 -9.19
N HIS A 181 2.21 -11.22 -10.26
CA HIS A 181 1.02 -11.82 -10.87
C HIS A 181 1.31 -13.20 -11.46
N GLU A 182 2.49 -13.43 -12.05
CA GLU A 182 2.94 -14.76 -12.52
C GLU A 182 3.01 -15.79 -11.37
N LYS A 183 3.31 -15.34 -10.15
CA LYS A 183 3.26 -16.17 -8.93
C LYS A 183 1.82 -16.32 -8.38
N GLY A 184 0.80 -15.81 -9.06
CA GLY A 184 -0.61 -15.88 -8.65
C GLY A 184 -0.98 -14.94 -7.50
N VAL A 185 -0.15 -13.94 -7.19
CA VAL A 185 -0.39 -12.98 -6.12
C VAL A 185 -0.96 -11.68 -6.68
N ILE A 186 -2.04 -11.18 -6.09
CA ILE A 186 -2.69 -9.90 -6.42
C ILE A 186 -2.56 -8.98 -5.20
N HIS A 187 -2.22 -7.72 -5.44
CA HIS A 187 -1.99 -6.73 -4.35
C HIS A 187 -3.27 -6.20 -3.72
N ARG A 188 -4.28 -5.85 -4.54
CA ARG A 188 -5.62 -5.38 -4.13
C ARG A 188 -5.72 -4.02 -3.43
N ASP A 189 -4.62 -3.35 -3.15
CA ASP A 189 -4.61 -2.00 -2.53
C ASP A 189 -3.58 -1.06 -3.12
N ILE A 190 -3.41 -1.08 -4.44
CA ILE A 190 -2.52 -0.13 -5.09
C ILE A 190 -3.15 1.26 -5.06
N SER A 191 -2.38 2.22 -4.58
CA SER A 191 -2.79 3.62 -4.45
C SER A 191 -1.56 4.49 -4.22
N PRO A 192 -1.66 5.82 -4.34
CA PRO A 192 -0.56 6.73 -4.07
C PRO A 192 -0.01 6.65 -2.63
N ASP A 193 -0.79 6.16 -1.67
CA ASP A 193 -0.35 5.93 -0.30
C ASP A 193 0.58 4.72 -0.16
N ASN A 194 0.47 3.75 -1.08
CA ASN A 194 1.16 2.46 -1.00
C ASN A 194 2.33 2.32 -2.00
N LEU A 195 2.66 3.39 -2.71
CA LEU A 195 3.89 3.54 -3.51
C LEU A 195 4.80 4.56 -2.84
N MET A 196 5.99 4.14 -2.42
CA MET A 196 6.95 5.00 -1.73
C MET A 196 8.17 5.29 -2.62
N LEU A 197 8.42 6.55 -2.89
CA LEU A 197 9.65 7.04 -3.51
C LEU A 197 10.73 7.16 -2.43
N LEU A 198 11.75 6.34 -2.52
CA LEU A 198 12.88 6.34 -1.59
C LEU A 198 13.87 7.47 -1.91
N LYS A 199 14.72 7.80 -0.95
CA LYS A 199 15.76 8.84 -1.08
C LYS A 199 16.76 8.58 -2.23
N ASN A 200 16.94 7.34 -2.63
CA ASN A 200 17.80 6.94 -3.74
C ASN A 200 17.10 6.97 -5.11
N GLY A 201 15.84 7.41 -5.18
CA GLY A 201 15.05 7.49 -6.41
C GLY A 201 14.32 6.21 -6.81
N THR A 202 14.49 5.09 -6.08
CA THR A 202 13.73 3.87 -6.35
C THR A 202 12.33 3.94 -5.75
N VAL A 203 11.38 3.22 -6.36
CA VAL A 203 10.01 3.13 -5.86
C VAL A 203 9.77 1.75 -5.28
N LYS A 204 9.13 1.70 -4.12
CA LYS A 204 8.71 0.46 -3.46
C LYS A 204 7.20 0.40 -3.33
N LEU A 205 6.63 -0.77 -3.62
CA LEU A 205 5.24 -1.12 -3.37
C LEU A 205 5.10 -1.68 -1.95
N MET A 206 4.19 -1.10 -1.18
CA MET A 206 3.94 -1.43 0.23
C MET A 206 2.51 -1.92 0.45
N ASP A 207 2.25 -2.46 1.62
CA ASP A 207 0.90 -2.69 2.18
C ASP A 207 -0.08 -3.45 1.27
N PHE A 208 0.09 -4.75 1.16
CA PHE A 208 -0.89 -5.64 0.50
C PHE A 208 -2.26 -5.55 1.19
N GLY A 209 -3.31 -5.41 0.37
CA GLY A 209 -4.67 -5.13 0.83
C GLY A 209 -5.52 -6.33 1.20
N CYS A 210 -4.91 -7.44 1.48
CA CYS A 210 -5.58 -8.73 1.67
C CYS A 210 -6.39 -8.85 2.98
N ALA A 211 -6.14 -7.99 3.98
CA ALA A 211 -6.99 -7.87 5.16
C ALA A 211 -8.42 -7.38 4.84
N ARG A 212 -8.70 -7.05 3.56
CA ARG A 212 -10.01 -6.53 3.11
C ARG A 212 -11.06 -7.59 2.86
N ASP A 213 -10.69 -8.86 2.77
CA ASP A 213 -11.64 -9.97 2.57
C ASP A 213 -12.41 -10.35 3.86
N ILE A 214 -12.26 -9.54 4.94
CA ILE A 214 -12.82 -9.83 6.26
C ILE A 214 -13.94 -8.84 6.57
N GLY A 215 -15.14 -9.32 6.53
CA GLY A 215 -16.35 -8.56 6.84
C GLY A 215 -17.39 -8.74 5.75
N GLY A 216 -18.65 -8.92 6.13
CA GLY A 216 -19.76 -9.02 5.17
C GLY A 216 -19.86 -7.77 4.29
N ASP A 217 -20.59 -7.89 3.21
CA ASP A 217 -20.70 -6.92 2.09
C ASP A 217 -20.75 -5.42 2.46
N ALA A 218 -21.35 -5.05 3.59
CA ALA A 218 -21.50 -3.66 4.01
C ALA A 218 -20.22 -3.04 4.59
N THR A 219 -19.31 -3.84 5.17
CA THR A 219 -18.06 -3.34 5.76
C THR A 219 -16.95 -3.18 4.72
N MET A 220 -16.99 -3.97 3.64
CA MET A 220 -16.01 -3.90 2.55
C MET A 220 -16.09 -2.57 1.78
N THR A 221 -17.29 -2.08 1.52
CA THR A 221 -17.51 -0.85 0.73
C THR A 221 -16.95 0.40 1.43
N THR A 222 -16.98 0.44 2.76
CA THR A 222 -16.49 1.59 3.53
C THR A 222 -14.97 1.69 3.62
N MET A 223 -14.24 0.65 3.21
CA MET A 223 -12.77 0.57 3.32
C MET A 223 -12.04 0.64 1.98
N LEU A 224 -12.79 0.67 0.86
CA LEU A 224 -12.22 0.86 -0.46
C LEU A 224 -11.74 2.30 -0.65
N LYS A 225 -10.59 2.46 -1.28
CA LYS A 225 -10.05 3.80 -1.61
C LYS A 225 -10.80 4.34 -2.83
N GLU A 226 -11.75 5.26 -2.58
CA GLU A 226 -12.55 5.89 -3.62
C GLU A 226 -11.65 6.48 -4.72
N GLY A 227 -12.00 6.20 -5.98
CA GLY A 227 -11.23 6.60 -7.16
C GLY A 227 -10.12 5.61 -7.55
N PHE A 228 -9.56 4.84 -6.62
CA PHE A 228 -8.47 3.89 -6.88
C PHE A 228 -8.95 2.44 -6.95
N ALA A 229 -10.06 2.11 -6.29
CA ALA A 229 -10.63 0.78 -6.29
C ALA A 229 -11.39 0.51 -7.60
N PRO A 230 -11.14 -0.62 -8.32
CA PRO A 230 -11.88 -1.01 -9.50
C PRO A 230 -13.29 -1.51 -9.14
N TYR A 231 -14.18 -1.54 -10.15
CA TYR A 231 -15.59 -1.90 -9.98
C TYR A 231 -15.79 -3.28 -9.31
N GLU A 232 -15.04 -4.27 -9.72
CA GLU A 232 -15.12 -5.63 -9.18
C GLU A 232 -14.75 -5.75 -7.69
N GLN A 233 -14.02 -4.78 -7.12
CA GLN A 233 -13.80 -4.72 -5.67
C GLN A 233 -15.04 -4.29 -4.90
N TYR A 234 -15.92 -3.47 -5.50
CA TYR A 234 -17.20 -3.09 -4.90
C TYR A 234 -18.21 -4.24 -4.92
N THR A 235 -18.13 -5.09 -5.93
CA THR A 235 -19.02 -6.26 -6.06
C THR A 235 -18.51 -7.51 -5.36
N GLY A 236 -17.24 -7.51 -4.94
CA GLY A 236 -16.61 -8.65 -4.24
C GLY A 236 -16.24 -9.85 -5.12
N HIS A 237 -16.45 -9.78 -6.44
CA HIS A 237 -16.25 -10.90 -7.36
C HIS A 237 -15.42 -10.53 -8.58
N GLY A 238 -14.69 -11.51 -9.13
CA GLY A 238 -13.98 -11.36 -10.42
C GLY A 238 -12.70 -10.54 -10.35
N GLN A 239 -12.04 -10.48 -9.21
CA GLN A 239 -10.75 -9.80 -9.05
C GLN A 239 -9.62 -10.61 -9.71
N GLY A 240 -8.65 -9.91 -10.28
CA GLY A 240 -7.49 -10.50 -10.96
C GLY A 240 -6.37 -9.48 -11.17
N ALA A 241 -5.39 -9.81 -12.02
CA ALA A 241 -4.30 -8.90 -12.39
C ALA A 241 -4.82 -7.56 -12.93
N TRP A 242 -5.93 -7.59 -13.66
CA TRP A 242 -6.63 -6.41 -14.19
C TRP A 242 -7.17 -5.47 -13.10
N SER A 243 -7.40 -5.96 -11.87
CA SER A 243 -7.81 -5.13 -10.74
C SER A 243 -6.66 -4.25 -10.24
N ASP A 244 -5.49 -4.84 -10.05
CA ASP A 244 -4.28 -4.10 -9.69
C ASP A 244 -3.86 -3.13 -10.80
N LEU A 245 -4.07 -3.53 -12.05
CA LEU A 245 -3.80 -2.71 -13.23
C LEU A 245 -4.66 -1.44 -13.23
N TYR A 246 -5.96 -1.56 -12.97
CA TYR A 246 -6.84 -0.40 -12.81
C TYR A 246 -6.34 0.53 -11.70
N SER A 247 -6.03 -0.03 -10.53
CA SER A 247 -5.58 0.73 -9.37
C SER A 247 -4.23 1.43 -9.61
N LEU A 248 -3.32 0.79 -10.37
CA LEU A 248 -2.08 1.41 -10.81
C LEU A 248 -2.35 2.58 -11.77
N CYS A 249 -3.19 2.37 -12.80
CA CYS A 249 -3.57 3.43 -13.74
C CYS A 249 -4.26 4.61 -13.03
N ALA A 250 -5.11 4.34 -12.03
CA ALA A 250 -5.73 5.37 -11.20
C ALA A 250 -4.70 6.15 -10.36
N THR A 251 -3.69 5.45 -9.86
CA THR A 251 -2.55 6.05 -9.15
C THR A 251 -1.73 6.95 -10.08
N LEU A 252 -1.40 6.47 -11.28
CA LEU A 252 -0.69 7.27 -12.28
C LEU A 252 -1.50 8.50 -12.72
N TYR A 253 -2.81 8.34 -12.92
CA TYR A 253 -3.71 9.45 -13.22
C TYR A 253 -3.64 10.54 -12.14
N TYR A 254 -3.72 10.13 -10.85
CA TYR A 254 -3.59 11.05 -9.73
C TYR A 254 -2.23 11.78 -9.71
N CYS A 255 -1.15 11.04 -9.87
CA CYS A 255 0.20 11.63 -9.87
C CYS A 255 0.43 12.59 -11.05
N LEU A 256 -0.18 12.33 -12.22
CA LEU A 256 -0.07 13.18 -13.41
C LEU A 256 -0.94 14.43 -13.36
N THR A 257 -2.08 14.38 -12.66
CA THR A 257 -3.08 15.45 -12.71
C THR A 257 -3.28 16.17 -11.38
N GLY A 258 -2.81 15.59 -10.27
CA GLY A 258 -3.12 16.05 -8.91
C GLY A 258 -4.58 15.80 -8.50
N ARG A 259 -5.37 15.11 -9.34
CA ARG A 259 -6.81 14.88 -9.11
C ARG A 259 -7.11 13.39 -8.95
N VAL A 260 -7.87 13.06 -7.92
CA VAL A 260 -8.41 11.70 -7.76
C VAL A 260 -9.39 11.42 -8.91
N PRO A 261 -9.23 10.31 -9.65
CA PRO A 261 -10.17 9.98 -10.73
C PRO A 261 -11.58 9.72 -10.17
N VAL A 262 -12.60 9.96 -10.98
CA VAL A 262 -13.99 9.60 -10.64
C VAL A 262 -14.06 8.10 -10.39
N SER A 263 -14.69 7.70 -9.27
CA SER A 263 -14.71 6.28 -8.86
C SER A 263 -15.43 5.39 -9.88
N ALA A 264 -14.94 4.14 -10.02
CA ALA A 264 -15.48 3.16 -10.94
C ALA A 264 -16.99 2.93 -10.74
N ILE A 265 -17.46 2.97 -9.48
CA ILE A 265 -18.87 2.79 -9.17
C ILE A 265 -19.74 3.94 -9.72
N LYS A 266 -19.29 5.19 -9.61
CA LYS A 266 -20.01 6.34 -10.16
C LYS A 266 -20.01 6.30 -11.69
N ARG A 267 -18.88 5.96 -12.30
CA ARG A 267 -18.73 5.83 -13.75
C ARG A 267 -19.56 4.69 -14.34
N SER A 268 -19.85 3.63 -13.57
CA SER A 268 -20.67 2.51 -14.03
C SER A 268 -22.15 2.82 -14.16
N ASP A 269 -22.64 3.85 -13.45
CA ASP A 269 -24.05 4.26 -13.44
C ASP A 269 -24.38 5.32 -14.51
N GLU A 270 -23.37 5.82 -15.26
CA GLU A 270 -23.53 6.88 -16.24
C GLU A 270 -23.53 6.31 -17.67
N GLU A 271 -24.37 6.87 -18.56
CA GLU A 271 -24.43 6.48 -19.99
C GLU A 271 -23.11 6.80 -20.72
N ASN A 272 -22.38 7.82 -20.26
CA ASN A 272 -21.09 8.22 -20.79
C ASN A 272 -20.05 8.28 -19.66
N ASP A 273 -18.87 7.77 -19.93
CA ASP A 273 -17.75 7.84 -19.00
C ASP A 273 -17.32 9.29 -18.74
N THR A 274 -17.42 9.73 -17.50
CA THR A 274 -17.12 11.11 -17.06
C THR A 274 -15.67 11.35 -16.73
N LEU A 275 -14.78 10.35 -16.90
CA LEU A 275 -13.36 10.50 -16.62
C LEU A 275 -12.68 11.40 -17.67
N VAL A 276 -12.19 12.53 -17.22
CA VAL A 276 -11.49 13.49 -18.11
C VAL A 276 -10.10 12.95 -18.46
N PRO A 277 -9.72 12.86 -19.74
CA PRO A 277 -8.38 12.43 -20.13
C PRO A 277 -7.28 13.32 -19.53
N PRO A 278 -6.14 12.73 -19.08
CA PRO A 278 -5.08 13.46 -18.36
C PRO A 278 -4.48 14.62 -19.14
N ARG A 279 -4.34 14.52 -20.47
CA ARG A 279 -3.81 15.61 -21.32
C ARG A 279 -4.72 16.84 -21.31
N GLN A 280 -6.04 16.64 -21.19
CA GLN A 280 -6.98 17.76 -21.03
C GLN A 280 -6.82 18.47 -19.67
N LEU A 281 -6.18 17.81 -18.71
CA LEU A 281 -5.84 18.35 -17.39
C LEU A 281 -4.41 18.85 -17.31
N GLY A 282 -3.69 18.89 -18.44
CA GLY A 282 -2.33 19.43 -18.53
C GLY A 282 -1.21 18.41 -18.40
N ALA A 283 -1.50 17.10 -18.34
CA ALA A 283 -0.46 16.07 -18.30
C ALA A 283 0.27 15.97 -19.66
N GLU A 284 1.60 15.94 -19.64
CA GLU A 284 2.46 15.87 -20.83
C GLU A 284 2.68 14.43 -21.30
N LEU A 285 1.59 13.71 -21.58
CA LEU A 285 1.62 12.36 -22.16
C LEU A 285 1.61 12.42 -23.68
N THR A 286 2.21 11.42 -24.33
CA THR A 286 1.92 11.15 -25.74
C THR A 286 0.48 10.63 -25.88
N GLU A 287 -0.10 10.72 -27.06
CA GLU A 287 -1.44 10.20 -27.33
C GLU A 287 -1.52 8.67 -27.06
N ALA A 288 -0.48 7.94 -27.43
CA ALA A 288 -0.41 6.50 -27.16
C ALA A 288 -0.38 6.19 -25.64
N GLN A 289 0.40 6.94 -24.87
CA GLN A 289 0.47 6.79 -23.40
C GLN A 289 -0.86 7.12 -22.71
N GLU A 290 -1.52 8.21 -23.15
CA GLU A 290 -2.86 8.55 -22.65
C GLU A 290 -3.87 7.45 -22.96
N ARG A 291 -3.93 6.96 -24.19
CA ARG A 291 -4.81 5.83 -24.55
C ARG A 291 -4.51 4.58 -23.73
N ALA A 292 -3.23 4.27 -23.52
CA ALA A 292 -2.80 3.14 -22.67
C ALA A 292 -3.34 3.27 -21.25
N LEU A 293 -3.21 4.44 -20.65
CA LEU A 293 -3.69 4.75 -19.31
C LEU A 293 -5.22 4.69 -19.24
N MET A 294 -5.92 5.31 -20.19
CA MET A 294 -7.38 5.35 -20.23
C MET A 294 -8.00 3.96 -20.44
N LYS A 295 -7.41 3.10 -21.30
CA LYS A 295 -7.82 1.69 -21.43
C LYS A 295 -7.65 0.93 -20.12
N GLY A 296 -6.55 1.15 -19.39
CA GLY A 296 -6.34 0.57 -18.06
C GLY A 296 -7.37 1.04 -17.01
N LEU A 297 -7.98 2.20 -17.23
CA LEU A 297 -9.03 2.78 -16.37
C LEU A 297 -10.46 2.45 -16.85
N ALA A 298 -10.65 1.59 -17.85
CA ALA A 298 -11.99 1.16 -18.26
C ALA A 298 -12.74 0.55 -17.07
N VAL A 299 -14.06 0.85 -16.96
CA VAL A 299 -14.86 0.40 -15.80
C VAL A 299 -15.01 -1.12 -15.80
N ARG A 300 -15.27 -1.73 -16.98
CA ARG A 300 -15.38 -3.17 -17.11
C ARG A 300 -14.01 -3.82 -17.22
N ALA A 301 -13.75 -4.85 -16.40
CA ALA A 301 -12.48 -5.57 -16.39
C ALA A 301 -12.09 -6.14 -17.76
N ALA A 302 -13.06 -6.62 -18.54
CA ALA A 302 -12.82 -7.18 -19.89
C ALA A 302 -12.33 -6.16 -20.92
N ASP A 303 -12.60 -4.87 -20.72
CA ASP A 303 -12.20 -3.79 -21.63
C ASP A 303 -10.79 -3.25 -21.31
N ARG A 304 -10.19 -3.72 -20.21
CA ARG A 304 -8.83 -3.33 -19.76
C ARG A 304 -7.75 -4.19 -20.41
N TRP A 305 -6.53 -3.78 -20.21
CA TRP A 305 -5.37 -4.67 -20.35
C TRP A 305 -5.52 -5.85 -19.37
N GLN A 306 -5.21 -7.05 -19.82
CA GLN A 306 -5.40 -8.26 -19.01
C GLN A 306 -4.12 -8.61 -18.20
N SER A 307 -3.00 -8.01 -18.53
CA SER A 307 -1.72 -8.21 -17.85
C SER A 307 -0.91 -6.92 -17.73
N MET A 308 0.02 -6.90 -16.76
CA MET A 308 1.00 -5.81 -16.63
C MET A 308 1.94 -5.75 -17.85
N GLY A 309 2.20 -6.88 -18.51
CA GLY A 309 3.01 -6.92 -19.73
C GLY A 309 2.34 -6.19 -20.91
N GLU A 310 1.03 -6.31 -21.06
CA GLU A 310 0.29 -5.55 -22.08
C GLU A 310 0.29 -4.04 -21.81
N LEU A 311 0.03 -3.63 -20.55
CA LEU A 311 0.12 -2.23 -20.14
C LEU A 311 1.54 -1.68 -20.35
N TYR A 312 2.56 -2.46 -19.99
CA TYR A 312 3.95 -2.10 -20.17
C TYR A 312 4.27 -1.84 -21.65
N GLY A 313 3.87 -2.77 -22.52
CA GLY A 313 4.05 -2.61 -23.97
C GLY A 313 3.38 -1.35 -24.51
N ALA A 314 2.15 -1.08 -24.09
CA ALA A 314 1.39 0.09 -24.53
C ALA A 314 1.99 1.42 -24.04
N LEU A 315 2.60 1.45 -22.84
CA LEU A 315 3.22 2.66 -22.27
C LEU A 315 4.61 2.95 -22.84
N TYR A 316 5.43 1.89 -23.07
CA TYR A 316 6.85 2.03 -23.38
C TYR A 316 7.23 1.62 -24.82
N GLY A 317 6.32 1.00 -25.58
CA GLY A 317 6.56 0.57 -26.96
C GLY A 317 7.45 -0.68 -27.10
N VAL A 318 7.76 -1.32 -25.96
CA VAL A 318 8.57 -2.55 -25.89
C VAL A 318 7.93 -3.54 -24.90
N THR A 319 8.14 -4.82 -25.11
CA THR A 319 7.72 -5.88 -24.19
C THR A 319 8.63 -5.96 -22.94
N LEU A 320 8.23 -6.72 -21.93
CA LEU A 320 9.03 -6.89 -20.70
C LEU A 320 10.42 -7.49 -20.95
N ASP A 321 10.59 -8.26 -22.02
CA ASP A 321 11.88 -8.82 -22.46
C ASP A 321 12.64 -7.93 -23.47
N GLY A 322 12.14 -6.70 -23.70
CA GLY A 322 12.82 -5.68 -24.50
C GLY A 322 12.61 -5.78 -26.02
N GLN A 323 11.69 -6.64 -26.49
CA GLN A 323 11.33 -6.71 -27.91
C GLN A 323 10.38 -5.58 -28.29
N PRO A 324 10.33 -5.16 -29.58
CA PRO A 324 9.30 -4.21 -30.02
C PRO A 324 7.90 -4.71 -29.72
N TRP A 325 7.10 -3.89 -29.06
CA TRP A 325 5.72 -4.24 -28.76
C TRP A 325 4.82 -4.05 -29.99
N THR A 326 4.03 -5.08 -30.29
CA THR A 326 3.03 -5.03 -31.37
C THR A 326 1.68 -4.78 -30.73
N PRO A 327 1.01 -3.64 -31.02
CA PRO A 327 -0.31 -3.36 -30.49
C PRO A 327 -1.34 -4.37 -30.99
N PRO A 328 -2.38 -4.67 -30.23
CA PRO A 328 -3.55 -5.40 -30.70
C PRO A 328 -4.20 -4.72 -31.91
N GLU A 329 -4.87 -5.49 -32.80
CA GLU A 329 -5.46 -4.96 -34.03
C GLU A 329 -6.47 -3.82 -33.78
N ASP A 330 -7.16 -3.83 -32.64
CA ASP A 330 -8.13 -2.82 -32.20
C ASP A 330 -7.51 -1.60 -31.52
N TRP A 331 -6.20 -1.60 -31.28
CA TRP A 331 -5.50 -0.53 -30.54
C TRP A 331 -5.54 0.85 -31.20
N GLY A 332 -5.77 0.92 -32.51
CA GLY A 332 -5.82 2.15 -33.30
C GLY A 332 -7.21 2.56 -33.79
N ALA A 333 -8.26 1.83 -33.44
CA ALA A 333 -9.59 1.96 -34.02
C ALA A 333 -10.55 2.89 -33.24
N THR A 334 -10.05 3.86 -32.47
CA THR A 334 -10.89 4.88 -31.78
C THR A 334 -10.50 6.29 -32.17
#